data_089a8eec44427ef84034cfff731c5296
#
_entry.id   089a8eec44427ef84034cfff731c5296
#
_cell.length_a   1.000
_cell.length_b   1.000
_cell.length_c   1.000
_cell.angle_alpha   90.00
_cell.angle_beta   90.00
_cell.angle_gamma   90.00
#
_symmetry.space_group_name_H-M   'P 1'
#
loop_
_entity.id
_entity.type
_entity.pdbx_description
1 polymer ?
#
loop_
_entity_poly.entity_id
_entity_poly.type
_entity_poly.pdbx_seq_one_letter_code
_entity_poly.pdbx_strand_id
1 'polypeptide(L)'
;LHNGILKYLRFLREKSQGNYISEGLLKAWYMFPEIKQNWFGFCKNGNGGSGLGRDFAIALHENLGDLFSDFGHEKITQSSHLEKLCIIKDKVGRDNISDFTTRLIHEFLLNYTQTFAVKYLKTEFTKNVPVQNVRFNYLTESWEMGNFTLPFINGDYVLLTPIDILTKDDTWINKTDIVKDFSSIPICIDNDQLRAQINNYFYAALPKKASAKDRSYVVSKVVAEFPEFIDYYIKYKEENGDKAEASSFEKVKESALLYVEQFKIFIQLLKKETEFYTTSVDTFEESMSRVLFMKHVIENNDGYRIFYSNGIAIKKEEDLQLLYRLTWFASVSDVNREVNNGRGPVDYKVSRGNKDKTLIEFKLASNTQLKKNLQNQVVIYENANDTKKSIKVIMYFSESEYTKVNKILDELNLHDSQNIVLIDARNDNKPSASKAGA
;
A
#
# COMPACT_ATOMS: atom_id res chain seq x y z
N LEU A 1 2.66 -14.48 -9.73
CA LEU A 1 2.04 -13.31 -10.37
C LEU A 1 2.84 -12.84 -11.57
N HIS A 2 4.08 -12.45 -11.41
CA HIS A 2 4.94 -11.90 -12.45
C HIS A 2 5.00 -12.80 -13.72
N ASN A 3 5.26 -14.09 -13.57
CA ASN A 3 5.29 -15.02 -14.70
C ASN A 3 3.95 -15.12 -15.46
N GLY A 4 2.83 -14.95 -14.78
CA GLY A 4 1.51 -14.91 -15.42
C GLY A 4 1.33 -13.69 -16.30
N ILE A 5 1.75 -12.53 -15.81
CA ILE A 5 1.74 -11.25 -16.54
C ILE A 5 2.63 -11.36 -17.78
N LEU A 6 3.88 -11.83 -17.61
CA LEU A 6 4.82 -12.02 -18.71
C LEU A 6 4.28 -12.98 -19.79
N LYS A 7 3.65 -14.08 -19.37
CA LYS A 7 3.08 -15.06 -20.30
C LYS A 7 2.00 -14.44 -21.17
N TYR A 8 1.11 -13.62 -20.58
CA TYR A 8 0.05 -12.96 -21.33
C TYR A 8 0.59 -11.90 -22.30
N LEU A 9 1.56 -11.12 -21.85
CA LEU A 9 2.22 -10.12 -22.69
C LEU A 9 2.98 -10.73 -23.86
N ARG A 10 3.64 -11.87 -23.64
CA ARG A 10 4.26 -12.62 -24.76
C ARG A 10 3.23 -13.11 -25.76
N PHE A 11 2.09 -13.63 -25.31
CA PHE A 11 0.98 -13.97 -26.18
C PHE A 11 0.51 -12.76 -27.00
N LEU A 12 0.24 -11.62 -26.36
CA LEU A 12 -0.15 -10.41 -27.06
C LEU A 12 0.89 -9.93 -28.06
N ARG A 13 2.18 -10.02 -27.69
CA ARG A 13 3.30 -9.67 -28.56
C ARG A 13 3.38 -10.57 -29.79
N GLU A 14 3.21 -11.87 -29.66
CA GLU A 14 3.16 -12.81 -30.77
C GLU A 14 2.00 -12.45 -31.74
N LYS A 15 0.87 -12.06 -31.18
CA LYS A 15 -0.31 -11.64 -31.98
C LYS A 15 -0.16 -10.24 -32.60
N SER A 16 0.71 -9.39 -32.07
CA SER A 16 0.97 -8.05 -32.61
C SER A 16 1.93 -8.02 -33.80
N GLN A 17 2.62 -9.11 -34.08
CA GLN A 17 3.57 -9.19 -35.22
C GLN A 17 2.91 -9.12 -36.61
N GLY A 18 1.57 -9.17 -36.67
CA GLY A 18 0.82 -8.92 -37.89
C GLY A 18 0.23 -7.50 -37.88
N ASN A 19 0.42 -6.75 -38.96
CA ASN A 19 -0.01 -5.35 -39.05
C ASN A 19 -1.53 -5.10 -38.93
N TYR A 20 -2.35 -6.12 -38.80
CA TYR A 20 -3.81 -5.99 -38.70
C TYR A 20 -4.38 -6.92 -37.64
N ILE A 21 -5.14 -6.33 -36.74
CA ILE A 21 -5.99 -7.06 -35.80
C ILE A 21 -7.45 -6.72 -36.03
N SER A 22 -8.34 -7.73 -36.07
CA SER A 22 -9.76 -7.47 -36.17
C SER A 22 -10.31 -6.78 -34.91
N GLU A 23 -11.33 -5.95 -35.04
CA GLU A 23 -11.96 -5.27 -33.91
C GLU A 23 -12.47 -6.24 -32.84
N GLY A 24 -12.93 -7.44 -33.24
CA GLY A 24 -13.35 -8.50 -32.32
C GLY A 24 -12.20 -9.03 -31.46
N LEU A 25 -11.05 -9.29 -32.06
CA LEU A 25 -9.85 -9.75 -31.34
C LEU A 25 -9.23 -8.65 -30.49
N LEU A 26 -9.20 -7.42 -31.00
CA LEU A 26 -8.76 -6.27 -30.22
C LEU A 26 -9.60 -6.14 -28.93
N LYS A 27 -10.91 -6.26 -29.05
CA LYS A 27 -11.82 -6.23 -27.92
C LYS A 27 -11.61 -7.42 -26.98
N ALA A 28 -11.45 -8.63 -27.52
CA ALA A 28 -11.31 -9.85 -26.72
C ALA A 28 -9.98 -9.94 -25.94
N TRP A 29 -8.89 -9.41 -26.51
CA TRP A 29 -7.55 -9.59 -25.92
C TRP A 29 -6.97 -8.35 -25.23
N TYR A 30 -7.41 -7.15 -25.58
CA TYR A 30 -6.80 -5.90 -25.12
C TYR A 30 -7.76 -4.99 -24.35
N MET A 31 -9.09 -5.16 -24.51
CA MET A 31 -10.06 -4.29 -23.85
C MET A 31 -10.72 -5.03 -22.68
N PHE A 32 -10.66 -4.43 -21.50
CA PHE A 32 -11.21 -5.03 -20.30
C PHE A 32 -12.08 -4.02 -19.56
N PRO A 33 -13.27 -4.45 -19.08
CA PRO A 33 -14.04 -3.65 -18.14
C PRO A 33 -13.25 -3.51 -16.83
N GLU A 34 -13.43 -2.39 -16.18
CA GLU A 34 -12.85 -2.11 -14.88
C GLU A 34 -13.32 -3.14 -13.84
N ILE A 35 -12.43 -3.57 -12.97
CA ILE A 35 -12.74 -4.41 -11.82
C ILE A 35 -13.06 -3.49 -10.65
N LYS A 36 -14.34 -3.12 -10.53
CA LYS A 36 -14.82 -2.13 -9.55
C LYS A 36 -14.59 -2.51 -8.09
N GLN A 37 -14.37 -3.77 -7.81
CA GLN A 37 -14.13 -4.31 -6.47
C GLN A 37 -12.67 -4.21 -6.03
N ASN A 38 -11.78 -3.75 -6.91
CA ASN A 38 -10.35 -3.59 -6.60
C ASN A 38 -9.82 -2.24 -7.05
N TRP A 39 -9.06 -1.59 -6.19
CA TRP A 39 -8.51 -0.26 -6.41
C TRP A 39 -7.00 -0.26 -6.18
N PHE A 40 -6.23 -0.53 -7.20
CA PHE A 40 -4.78 -0.31 -7.16
C PHE A 40 -4.41 1.16 -7.32
N GLY A 41 -5.33 1.99 -7.83
CA GLY A 41 -5.13 3.42 -8.00
C GLY A 41 -5.58 4.26 -6.79
N PHE A 42 -5.24 5.55 -6.84
CA PHE A 42 -5.63 6.53 -5.83
C PHE A 42 -6.87 7.30 -6.29
N CYS A 43 -8.05 6.83 -5.98
CA CYS A 43 -9.29 7.54 -6.28
C CYS A 43 -10.01 7.96 -5.00
N LYS A 44 -10.25 9.27 -4.84
CA LYS A 44 -10.99 9.82 -3.70
C LYS A 44 -12.51 9.71 -3.87
N ASN A 45 -13.00 9.55 -5.09
CA ASN A 45 -14.43 9.67 -5.43
C ASN A 45 -15.09 8.34 -5.81
N GLY A 46 -14.45 7.21 -5.54
CA GLY A 46 -14.96 5.89 -5.92
C GLY A 46 -14.41 5.39 -7.25
N ASN A 47 -14.73 4.16 -7.59
CA ASN A 47 -14.24 3.44 -8.76
C ASN A 47 -15.38 3.28 -9.78
N GLY A 48 -15.57 4.27 -10.63
CA GLY A 48 -16.62 4.31 -11.65
C GLY A 48 -16.11 4.52 -13.06
N GLY A 49 -14.85 4.17 -13.33
CA GLY A 49 -14.22 4.30 -14.63
C GLY A 49 -14.79 3.35 -15.69
N SER A 50 -14.39 3.55 -16.93
CA SER A 50 -14.83 2.75 -18.09
C SER A 50 -13.92 1.54 -18.35
N GLY A 51 -12.83 1.40 -17.59
CA GLY A 51 -11.80 0.37 -17.82
C GLY A 51 -10.92 0.67 -19.04
N LEU A 52 -10.26 -0.36 -19.56
CA LEU A 52 -9.33 -0.26 -20.68
C LEU A 52 -10.08 -0.15 -22.01
N GLY A 53 -10.04 1.04 -22.57
CA GLY A 53 -10.72 1.38 -23.81
C GLY A 53 -9.88 1.08 -25.06
N ARG A 54 -10.48 1.42 -26.23
CA ARG A 54 -9.91 1.19 -27.55
C ARG A 54 -8.57 1.89 -27.77
N ASP A 55 -8.39 3.10 -27.24
CA ASP A 55 -7.14 3.86 -27.41
C ASP A 55 -5.96 3.16 -26.73
N PHE A 56 -6.16 2.61 -25.53
CA PHE A 56 -5.17 1.80 -24.85
C PHE A 56 -4.86 0.50 -25.61
N ALA A 57 -5.91 -0.19 -26.06
CA ALA A 57 -5.79 -1.45 -26.79
C ALA A 57 -4.96 -1.29 -28.07
N ILE A 58 -5.21 -0.25 -28.84
CA ILE A 58 -4.44 0.08 -30.05
C ILE A 58 -3.00 0.44 -29.68
N ALA A 59 -2.82 1.29 -28.66
CA ALA A 59 -1.48 1.70 -28.20
C ALA A 59 -0.63 0.50 -27.81
N LEU A 60 -1.22 -0.43 -27.04
CA LEU A 60 -0.52 -1.64 -26.62
C LEU A 60 -0.19 -2.53 -27.83
N HIS A 61 -1.18 -2.79 -28.70
CA HIS A 61 -0.99 -3.64 -29.88
C HIS A 61 0.11 -3.12 -30.81
N GLU A 62 0.10 -1.82 -31.14
CA GLU A 62 1.07 -1.21 -32.06
C GLU A 62 2.50 -1.17 -31.52
N ASN A 63 2.67 -1.13 -30.18
CA ASN A 63 3.99 -0.92 -29.58
C ASN A 63 4.57 -2.16 -28.89
N LEU A 64 3.83 -3.25 -28.77
CA LEU A 64 4.31 -4.47 -28.11
C LEU A 64 5.52 -5.09 -28.79
N GLY A 65 5.60 -5.03 -30.14
CA GLY A 65 6.70 -5.60 -30.91
C GLY A 65 8.03 -4.93 -30.62
N ASP A 66 8.05 -3.62 -30.64
CA ASP A 66 9.28 -2.81 -30.59
C ASP A 66 9.74 -2.55 -29.16
N LEU A 67 8.80 -2.15 -28.28
CA LEU A 67 9.10 -1.72 -26.91
C LEU A 67 9.40 -2.83 -25.94
N PHE A 68 8.80 -3.98 -26.16
CA PHE A 68 8.89 -5.12 -25.28
C PHE A 68 9.60 -6.29 -25.94
N SER A 69 10.55 -5.97 -26.87
CA SER A 69 11.31 -6.99 -27.60
C SER A 69 12.06 -7.95 -26.68
N ASP A 70 12.54 -7.48 -25.55
CA ASP A 70 13.27 -8.20 -24.50
C ASP A 70 12.48 -8.43 -23.20
N PHE A 71 11.17 -8.15 -23.18
CA PHE A 71 10.33 -8.23 -21.98
C PHE A 71 10.41 -9.59 -21.29
N GLY A 72 10.85 -9.59 -20.03
CA GLY A 72 11.17 -10.77 -19.24
C GLY A 72 12.61 -11.30 -19.44
N HIS A 73 13.43 -10.60 -20.25
CA HIS A 73 14.84 -10.88 -20.49
C HIS A 73 15.65 -9.58 -20.62
N GLU A 74 15.24 -8.58 -19.86
CA GLU A 74 15.83 -7.24 -19.86
C GLU A 74 17.33 -7.31 -19.58
N LYS A 75 18.08 -6.50 -20.33
CA LYS A 75 19.55 -6.43 -20.21
C LYS A 75 20.02 -5.16 -19.49
N ILE A 76 19.21 -4.10 -19.54
CA ILE A 76 19.57 -2.78 -19.02
C ILE A 76 18.87 -2.54 -17.68
N THR A 77 17.60 -2.91 -17.56
CA THR A 77 16.77 -2.74 -16.34
C THR A 77 16.81 -4.00 -15.48
N GLN A 78 16.54 -3.85 -14.17
CA GLN A 78 16.49 -4.98 -13.23
C GLN A 78 15.19 -5.79 -13.36
N SER A 79 14.11 -5.15 -13.83
CA SER A 79 12.81 -5.78 -13.99
C SER A 79 12.07 -5.30 -15.23
N SER A 80 10.97 -5.99 -15.55
CA SER A 80 10.11 -5.66 -16.68
C SER A 80 9.07 -4.63 -16.27
N HIS A 81 8.99 -3.52 -16.98
CA HIS A 81 8.12 -2.39 -16.66
C HIS A 81 7.06 -2.15 -17.75
N LEU A 82 5.80 -2.39 -17.42
CA LEU A 82 4.66 -2.07 -18.30
C LEU A 82 4.48 -0.57 -18.52
N GLU A 83 4.96 0.23 -17.60
CA GLU A 83 4.92 1.69 -17.61
C GLU A 83 5.65 2.32 -18.78
N LYS A 84 6.49 1.57 -19.50
CA LYS A 84 7.06 1.98 -20.79
C LYS A 84 6.00 2.55 -21.73
N LEU A 85 4.80 2.00 -21.72
CA LEU A 85 3.66 2.49 -22.51
C LEU A 85 3.25 3.93 -22.19
N CYS A 86 3.40 4.34 -20.93
CA CYS A 86 3.06 5.71 -20.51
C CYS A 86 3.99 6.77 -21.10
N ILE A 87 5.18 6.39 -21.55
CA ILE A 87 6.15 7.29 -22.14
C ILE A 87 5.83 7.56 -23.62
N ILE A 88 5.36 6.54 -24.32
CA ILE A 88 5.26 6.55 -25.78
C ILE A 88 3.92 7.05 -26.25
N LYS A 89 2.86 6.71 -25.58
CA LYS A 89 1.50 7.07 -26.01
C LYS A 89 0.90 8.12 -25.07
N ASP A 90 0.54 9.26 -25.64
CA ASP A 90 -0.29 10.25 -24.95
C ASP A 90 -1.63 9.59 -24.55
N LYS A 91 -2.12 9.91 -23.34
CA LYS A 91 -3.34 9.38 -22.71
C LYS A 91 -3.26 7.95 -22.15
N VAL A 92 -2.14 7.25 -22.24
CA VAL A 92 -1.90 6.06 -21.43
C VAL A 92 -1.28 6.51 -20.11
N GLY A 93 -2.03 6.34 -19.02
CA GLY A 93 -1.65 6.76 -17.68
C GLY A 93 -1.55 5.60 -16.70
N ARG A 94 -1.29 5.93 -15.45
CA ARG A 94 -1.23 5.00 -14.33
C ARG A 94 -2.46 4.11 -14.23
N ASP A 95 -3.64 4.73 -14.40
CA ASP A 95 -4.91 4.02 -14.27
C ASP A 95 -5.00 2.89 -15.27
N ASN A 96 -4.57 3.12 -16.53
CA ASN A 96 -4.56 2.08 -17.54
C ASN A 96 -3.62 0.91 -17.19
N ILE A 97 -2.42 1.20 -16.68
CA ILE A 97 -1.48 0.16 -16.25
C ILE A 97 -2.02 -0.59 -15.04
N SER A 98 -2.60 0.13 -14.08
CA SER A 98 -3.24 -0.43 -12.89
C SER A 98 -4.40 -1.37 -13.27
N ASP A 99 -5.32 -0.90 -14.12
CA ASP A 99 -6.46 -1.69 -14.58
C ASP A 99 -6.03 -2.94 -15.35
N PHE A 100 -5.01 -2.80 -16.20
CA PHE A 100 -4.47 -3.92 -16.96
C PHE A 100 -3.81 -4.95 -16.03
N THR A 101 -2.96 -4.50 -15.11
CA THR A 101 -2.33 -5.36 -14.12
C THR A 101 -3.36 -6.08 -13.25
N THR A 102 -4.35 -5.35 -12.76
CA THR A 102 -5.46 -5.91 -11.97
C THR A 102 -6.17 -7.02 -12.72
N ARG A 103 -6.42 -6.82 -14.01
CA ARG A 103 -7.04 -7.87 -14.86
C ARG A 103 -6.17 -9.11 -14.94
N LEU A 104 -4.87 -8.97 -15.15
CA LEU A 104 -3.96 -10.10 -15.29
C LEU A 104 -3.75 -10.90 -14.01
N ILE A 105 -3.92 -10.28 -12.85
CA ILE A 105 -3.83 -10.92 -11.53
C ILE A 105 -5.19 -11.23 -10.91
N HIS A 106 -6.28 -11.02 -11.62
CA HIS A 106 -7.65 -11.14 -11.09
C HIS A 106 -7.92 -12.54 -10.51
N GLU A 107 -7.52 -13.59 -11.20
CA GLU A 107 -7.67 -14.97 -10.70
C GLU A 107 -6.96 -15.15 -9.34
N PHE A 108 -5.77 -14.61 -9.20
CA PHE A 108 -5.03 -14.66 -7.93
C PHE A 108 -5.79 -13.94 -6.82
N LEU A 109 -6.29 -12.73 -7.06
CA LEU A 109 -7.04 -11.96 -6.08
C LEU A 109 -8.34 -12.66 -5.66
N LEU A 110 -9.04 -13.27 -6.61
CA LEU A 110 -10.25 -14.04 -6.34
C LEU A 110 -9.96 -15.27 -5.48
N ASN A 111 -8.91 -16.04 -5.81
CA ASN A 111 -8.50 -17.19 -5.01
C ASN A 111 -8.03 -16.80 -3.61
N TYR A 112 -7.26 -15.71 -3.50
CA TYR A 112 -6.85 -15.16 -2.21
C TYR A 112 -8.05 -14.79 -1.34
N THR A 113 -9.00 -14.06 -1.93
CA THR A 113 -10.24 -13.64 -1.25
C THR A 113 -11.11 -14.83 -0.86
N GLN A 114 -11.27 -15.83 -1.75
CA GLN A 114 -12.01 -17.04 -1.46
C GLN A 114 -11.38 -17.83 -0.30
N THR A 115 -10.06 -17.96 -0.29
CA THR A 115 -9.32 -18.63 0.79
C THR A 115 -9.60 -17.96 2.13
N PHE A 116 -9.58 -16.64 2.15
CA PHE A 116 -9.94 -15.86 3.34
C PHE A 116 -11.41 -16.08 3.72
N ALA A 117 -12.32 -15.96 2.76
CA ALA A 117 -13.76 -16.06 3.00
C ALA A 117 -14.15 -17.42 3.59
N VAL A 118 -13.68 -18.51 2.98
CA VAL A 118 -13.98 -19.88 3.44
C VAL A 118 -13.38 -20.16 4.82
N LYS A 119 -12.22 -19.59 5.13
CA LYS A 119 -11.54 -19.84 6.40
C LYS A 119 -12.10 -19.03 7.57
N TYR A 120 -12.52 -17.79 7.33
CA TYR A 120 -12.78 -16.83 8.40
C TYR A 120 -14.21 -16.30 8.46
N LEU A 121 -15.00 -16.46 7.40
CA LEU A 121 -16.36 -15.95 7.37
C LEU A 121 -17.40 -17.06 7.52
N LYS A 122 -18.52 -16.74 8.15
CA LYS A 122 -19.69 -17.60 8.15
C LYS A 122 -20.32 -17.64 6.75
N THR A 123 -20.96 -18.74 6.40
CA THR A 123 -21.58 -18.95 5.09
C THR A 123 -22.63 -17.90 4.73
N GLU A 124 -23.30 -17.32 5.71
CA GLU A 124 -24.30 -16.27 5.54
C GLU A 124 -23.73 -14.96 4.96
N PHE A 125 -22.40 -14.72 5.12
CA PHE A 125 -21.68 -13.55 4.58
C PHE A 125 -20.97 -13.84 3.28
N THR A 126 -21.10 -15.04 2.75
CA THR A 126 -20.45 -15.45 1.53
C THR A 126 -21.46 -15.86 0.48
N LYS A 127 -21.11 -15.70 -0.78
CA LYS A 127 -21.92 -16.13 -1.91
C LYS A 127 -21.04 -16.75 -2.98
N ASN A 128 -21.54 -17.80 -3.64
CA ASN A 128 -20.90 -18.30 -4.85
C ASN A 128 -21.22 -17.35 -6.01
N VAL A 129 -20.19 -16.71 -6.56
CA VAL A 129 -20.30 -15.65 -7.57
C VAL A 129 -19.63 -16.11 -8.85
N PRO A 130 -20.35 -16.13 -10.00
CA PRO A 130 -19.71 -16.30 -11.30
C PRO A 130 -19.03 -15.02 -11.72
N VAL A 131 -17.73 -15.08 -11.99
CA VAL A 131 -16.90 -13.95 -12.39
C VAL A 131 -16.41 -14.15 -13.82
N GLN A 132 -16.61 -13.15 -14.67
CA GLN A 132 -16.21 -13.20 -16.07
C GLN A 132 -14.75 -12.82 -16.26
N ASN A 133 -14.14 -13.34 -17.33
CA ASN A 133 -12.77 -12.98 -17.76
C ASN A 133 -11.72 -13.17 -16.64
N VAL A 134 -11.73 -14.31 -15.97
CA VAL A 134 -10.86 -14.60 -14.82
C VAL A 134 -9.53 -15.17 -15.25
N ARG A 135 -9.57 -16.17 -16.10
CA ARG A 135 -8.40 -16.94 -16.56
C ARG A 135 -8.33 -16.90 -18.08
N PHE A 136 -7.13 -16.69 -18.62
CA PHE A 136 -6.91 -16.77 -20.05
C PHE A 136 -6.52 -18.19 -20.46
N ASN A 137 -7.32 -18.79 -21.36
CA ASN A 137 -7.01 -20.08 -21.95
C ASN A 137 -6.22 -19.88 -23.25
N TYR A 138 -4.95 -20.27 -23.22
CA TYR A 138 -4.02 -20.11 -24.35
C TYR A 138 -4.29 -21.08 -25.52
N LEU A 139 -5.09 -22.13 -25.32
CA LEU A 139 -5.46 -23.08 -26.39
C LEU A 139 -6.64 -22.53 -27.22
N THR A 140 -7.62 -21.94 -26.52
CA THR A 140 -8.82 -21.34 -27.17
C THR A 140 -8.64 -19.86 -27.42
N GLU A 141 -7.54 -19.27 -26.97
CA GLU A 141 -7.20 -17.85 -27.04
C GLU A 141 -8.34 -16.95 -26.51
N SER A 142 -8.98 -17.37 -25.45
CA SER A 142 -10.14 -16.69 -24.88
C SER A 142 -10.10 -16.65 -23.35
N TRP A 143 -10.77 -15.65 -22.79
CA TRP A 143 -10.97 -15.53 -21.37
C TRP A 143 -12.11 -16.42 -20.89
N GLU A 144 -11.86 -17.14 -19.81
CA GLU A 144 -12.83 -18.03 -19.16
C GLU A 144 -13.43 -17.38 -17.91
N MET A 145 -14.66 -17.75 -17.62
CA MET A 145 -15.30 -17.43 -16.33
C MET A 145 -14.90 -18.43 -15.26
N GLY A 146 -14.98 -18.02 -13.99
CA GLY A 146 -14.80 -18.89 -12.82
C GLY A 146 -15.90 -18.64 -11.80
N ASN A 147 -16.11 -19.64 -10.90
CA ASN A 147 -17.03 -19.51 -9.77
C ASN A 147 -16.21 -19.45 -8.47
N PHE A 148 -16.50 -18.48 -7.62
CA PHE A 148 -15.77 -18.23 -6.39
C PHE A 148 -16.71 -17.99 -5.22
N THR A 149 -16.41 -18.56 -4.06
CA THR A 149 -17.11 -18.25 -2.83
C THR A 149 -16.46 -17.00 -2.20
N LEU A 150 -17.12 -15.86 -2.34
CA LEU A 150 -16.60 -14.55 -1.97
C LEU A 150 -17.45 -13.87 -0.90
N PRO A 151 -16.87 -12.98 -0.08
CA PRO A 151 -17.65 -12.09 0.77
C PRO A 151 -18.61 -11.28 -0.10
N PHE A 152 -19.89 -11.19 0.33
CA PHE A 152 -20.93 -10.54 -0.47
C PHE A 152 -21.69 -9.51 0.36
N ILE A 153 -21.67 -8.24 -0.07
CA ILE A 153 -22.20 -7.12 0.71
C ILE A 153 -22.82 -6.11 -0.25
N ASN A 154 -23.96 -5.53 0.15
CA ASN A 154 -24.63 -4.47 -0.62
C ASN A 154 -24.90 -4.85 -2.09
N GLY A 155 -25.12 -6.13 -2.36
CA GLY A 155 -25.45 -6.59 -3.72
C GLY A 155 -24.25 -6.92 -4.59
N ASP A 156 -23.00 -6.79 -4.07
CA ASP A 156 -21.77 -7.09 -4.80
C ASP A 156 -20.78 -7.88 -3.93
N TYR A 157 -19.77 -8.48 -4.58
CA TYR A 157 -18.71 -9.18 -3.87
C TYR A 157 -17.57 -8.23 -3.49
N VAL A 158 -16.85 -8.61 -2.45
CA VAL A 158 -15.63 -7.90 -2.02
C VAL A 158 -14.41 -8.65 -2.55
N LEU A 159 -13.44 -7.91 -3.06
CA LEU A 159 -12.15 -8.42 -3.50
C LEU A 159 -11.04 -7.90 -2.60
N LEU A 160 -10.30 -8.81 -1.97
CA LEU A 160 -9.17 -8.47 -1.11
C LEU A 160 -7.87 -8.40 -1.92
N THR A 161 -7.03 -7.45 -1.58
CA THR A 161 -5.70 -7.30 -2.16
C THR A 161 -4.66 -7.45 -1.06
N PRO A 162 -3.70 -8.39 -1.20
CA PRO A 162 -2.59 -8.49 -0.26
C PRO A 162 -1.77 -7.20 -0.24
N ILE A 163 -1.42 -6.72 0.96
CA ILE A 163 -0.70 -5.46 1.13
C ILE A 163 0.72 -5.49 0.54
N ASP A 164 1.33 -6.67 0.51
CA ASP A 164 2.68 -6.89 -0.01
C ASP A 164 2.81 -6.71 -1.52
N ILE A 165 1.70 -6.78 -2.27
CA ILE A 165 1.71 -6.47 -3.70
C ILE A 165 1.43 -5.00 -4.02
N LEU A 166 1.08 -4.20 -3.00
CA LEU A 166 0.75 -2.78 -3.17
C LEU A 166 1.96 -1.85 -2.97
N THR A 167 3.08 -2.33 -2.44
CA THR A 167 4.03 -1.46 -1.76
C THR A 167 5.41 -1.36 -2.37
N LYS A 168 5.73 -2.02 -3.48
CA LYS A 168 7.15 -2.20 -3.82
C LYS A 168 7.62 -1.65 -5.15
N ASP A 169 6.79 -1.02 -5.94
CA ASP A 169 7.28 -0.37 -7.14
C ASP A 169 7.32 1.14 -6.96
N ASP A 170 8.48 1.59 -6.55
CA ASP A 170 8.80 2.98 -6.29
C ASP A 170 9.26 3.69 -7.56
N THR A 171 9.44 2.94 -8.62
CA THR A 171 9.90 3.43 -9.90
C THR A 171 8.73 3.99 -10.68
N TRP A 172 8.37 5.23 -10.37
CA TRP A 172 7.36 5.91 -11.17
C TRP A 172 7.92 6.33 -12.53
N ILE A 173 7.49 5.66 -13.58
CA ILE A 173 7.89 5.90 -14.97
C ILE A 173 6.82 6.74 -15.64
N ASN A 174 7.17 7.96 -16.04
CA ASN A 174 6.26 8.86 -16.74
C ASN A 174 7.01 9.87 -17.60
N LYS A 175 6.31 10.43 -18.61
CA LYS A 175 6.87 11.38 -19.57
C LYS A 175 7.32 12.69 -18.93
N THR A 176 6.67 13.13 -17.87
CA THR A 176 7.03 14.39 -17.19
C THR A 176 8.38 14.29 -16.50
N ASP A 177 8.62 13.18 -15.82
CA ASP A 177 9.88 12.94 -15.11
C ASP A 177 11.05 12.73 -16.09
N ILE A 178 10.85 12.00 -17.19
CA ILE A 178 11.90 11.83 -18.21
C ILE A 178 12.31 13.17 -18.81
N VAL A 179 11.39 14.11 -18.97
CA VAL A 179 11.68 15.48 -19.43
C VAL A 179 12.45 16.27 -18.38
N LYS A 180 12.05 16.15 -17.12
CA LYS A 180 12.67 16.84 -15.97
C LYS A 180 14.08 16.34 -15.71
N ASP A 181 14.26 15.03 -15.71
CA ASP A 181 15.51 14.36 -15.32
C ASP A 181 16.43 14.08 -16.53
N PHE A 182 16.09 14.58 -17.72
CA PHE A 182 16.81 14.27 -18.96
C PHE A 182 18.33 14.45 -18.87
N SER A 183 18.79 15.47 -18.17
CA SER A 183 20.24 15.73 -18.01
C SER A 183 20.96 14.69 -17.16
N SER A 184 20.25 13.97 -16.32
CA SER A 184 20.81 12.95 -15.41
C SER A 184 20.75 11.53 -16.00
N ILE A 185 19.78 11.24 -16.86
CA ILE A 185 19.57 9.91 -17.44
C ILE A 185 20.78 9.44 -18.27
N PRO A 186 21.41 10.28 -19.15
CA PRO A 186 22.54 9.85 -19.94
C PRO A 186 23.76 9.40 -19.14
N ILE A 187 23.86 9.80 -17.86
CA ILE A 187 24.94 9.37 -16.95
C ILE A 187 24.89 7.84 -16.72
N CYS A 188 23.69 7.25 -16.76
CA CYS A 188 23.49 5.80 -16.60
C CYS A 188 23.77 5.00 -17.88
N ILE A 189 24.15 5.66 -18.99
CA ILE A 189 24.46 5.00 -20.26
C ILE A 189 25.96 4.64 -20.27
N ASP A 190 26.25 3.35 -20.18
CA ASP A 190 27.64 2.85 -20.14
C ASP A 190 28.39 3.06 -21.48
N ASN A 191 27.66 3.10 -22.61
CA ASN A 191 28.23 3.36 -23.94
C ASN A 191 28.43 4.84 -24.19
N ASP A 192 29.67 5.31 -24.17
CA ASP A 192 30.04 6.72 -24.38
C ASP A 192 29.56 7.28 -25.72
N GLN A 193 29.59 6.48 -26.79
CA GLN A 193 29.16 6.92 -28.12
C GLN A 193 27.65 7.14 -28.16
N LEU A 194 26.87 6.20 -27.63
CA LEU A 194 25.41 6.32 -27.53
C LEU A 194 25.02 7.52 -26.67
N ARG A 195 25.68 7.66 -25.51
CA ARG A 195 25.47 8.83 -24.61
C ARG A 195 25.72 10.15 -25.31
N ALA A 196 26.80 10.25 -26.09
CA ALA A 196 27.12 11.42 -26.85
C ALA A 196 26.10 11.69 -27.97
N GLN A 197 25.66 10.66 -28.69
CA GLN A 197 24.64 10.78 -29.74
C GLN A 197 23.30 11.29 -29.17
N ILE A 198 22.82 10.74 -28.08
CA ILE A 198 21.57 11.14 -27.43
C ILE A 198 21.65 12.60 -26.96
N ASN A 199 22.74 12.98 -26.29
CA ASN A 199 22.94 14.35 -25.84
C ASN A 199 23.00 15.33 -27.02
N ASN A 200 23.78 15.03 -28.04
CA ASN A 200 23.91 15.88 -29.22
C ASN A 200 22.56 16.04 -29.95
N TYR A 201 21.82 14.96 -30.12
CA TYR A 201 20.50 14.99 -30.75
C TYR A 201 19.53 15.86 -29.94
N PHE A 202 19.48 15.69 -28.63
CA PHE A 202 18.60 16.46 -27.75
C PHE A 202 18.92 17.96 -27.79
N TYR A 203 20.18 18.35 -27.59
CA TYR A 203 20.56 19.75 -27.53
C TYR A 203 20.51 20.43 -28.92
N ALA A 204 20.77 19.70 -30.00
CA ALA A 204 20.63 20.24 -31.36
C ALA A 204 19.16 20.49 -31.74
N ALA A 205 18.23 19.68 -31.23
CA ALA A 205 16.82 19.85 -31.51
C ALA A 205 16.11 20.91 -30.62
N LEU A 206 16.78 21.39 -29.55
CA LEU A 206 16.21 22.39 -28.65
C LEU A 206 16.35 23.81 -29.20
N PRO A 207 15.30 24.64 -29.22
CA PRO A 207 15.38 26.04 -29.52
C PRO A 207 16.18 26.81 -28.44
N LYS A 208 16.81 27.95 -28.80
CA LYS A 208 17.63 28.77 -27.89
C LYS A 208 16.91 29.21 -26.60
N LYS A 209 15.59 29.31 -26.63
CA LYS A 209 14.73 29.57 -25.46
C LYS A 209 13.65 28.49 -25.42
N ALA A 210 14.00 27.29 -24.97
CA ALA A 210 13.09 26.15 -24.94
C ALA A 210 12.09 26.25 -23.78
N SER A 211 10.79 26.17 -24.09
CA SER A 211 9.73 26.00 -23.13
C SER A 211 9.67 24.54 -22.66
N ALA A 212 8.90 24.27 -21.60
CA ALA A 212 8.61 22.90 -21.15
C ALA A 212 7.97 22.04 -22.25
N LYS A 213 7.13 22.65 -23.10
CA LYS A 213 6.49 21.98 -24.24
C LYS A 213 7.49 21.59 -25.32
N ASP A 214 8.46 22.48 -25.62
CA ASP A 214 9.54 22.19 -26.57
C ASP A 214 10.42 21.05 -26.06
N ARG A 215 10.79 21.04 -24.77
CA ARG A 215 11.55 19.95 -24.15
C ARG A 215 10.79 18.62 -24.23
N SER A 216 9.50 18.60 -23.90
CA SER A 216 8.66 17.41 -24.01
C SER A 216 8.59 16.86 -25.44
N TYR A 217 8.48 17.74 -26.42
CA TYR A 217 8.49 17.38 -27.85
C TYR A 217 9.84 16.78 -28.27
N VAL A 218 10.95 17.40 -27.87
CA VAL A 218 12.30 16.91 -28.19
C VAL A 218 12.57 15.56 -27.52
N VAL A 219 12.17 15.38 -26.27
CA VAL A 219 12.26 14.08 -25.58
C VAL A 219 11.50 13.00 -26.35
N SER A 220 10.30 13.30 -26.86
CA SER A 220 9.55 12.34 -27.67
C SER A 220 10.30 11.95 -28.96
N LYS A 221 11.03 12.88 -29.57
CA LYS A 221 11.90 12.59 -30.72
C LYS A 221 13.11 11.74 -30.34
N VAL A 222 13.74 12.02 -29.19
CA VAL A 222 14.85 11.21 -28.67
C VAL A 222 14.40 9.78 -28.45
N VAL A 223 13.22 9.57 -27.82
CA VAL A 223 12.65 8.25 -27.58
C VAL A 223 12.35 7.51 -28.88
N ALA A 224 11.88 8.22 -29.90
CA ALA A 224 11.61 7.61 -31.22
C ALA A 224 12.90 7.22 -31.98
N GLU A 225 13.96 8.02 -31.87
CA GLU A 225 15.24 7.77 -32.54
C GLU A 225 16.12 6.76 -31.78
N PHE A 226 16.04 6.80 -30.45
CA PHE A 226 16.80 5.93 -29.53
C PHE A 226 15.85 5.24 -28.56
N PRO A 227 15.13 4.18 -28.97
CA PRO A 227 14.14 3.49 -28.10
C PRO A 227 14.72 2.96 -26.79
N GLU A 228 15.97 2.51 -26.81
CA GLU A 228 16.72 2.05 -25.63
C GLU A 228 16.92 3.14 -24.56
N PHE A 229 16.75 4.42 -24.90
CA PHE A 229 16.80 5.52 -23.93
C PHE A 229 15.75 5.36 -22.82
N ILE A 230 14.62 4.70 -23.12
CA ILE A 230 13.59 4.38 -22.13
C ILE A 230 14.14 3.44 -21.06
N ASP A 231 14.91 2.44 -21.47
CA ASP A 231 15.47 1.45 -20.54
C ASP A 231 16.54 2.09 -19.64
N TYR A 232 17.35 3.00 -20.17
CA TYR A 232 18.29 3.77 -19.35
C TYR A 232 17.58 4.74 -18.40
N TYR A 233 16.46 5.33 -18.80
CA TYR A 233 15.64 6.12 -17.89
C TYR A 233 15.08 5.26 -16.76
N ILE A 234 14.61 4.06 -17.05
CA ILE A 234 14.13 3.12 -16.05
C ILE A 234 15.27 2.71 -15.12
N LYS A 235 16.43 2.33 -15.65
CA LYS A 235 17.65 2.06 -14.87
C LYS A 235 17.98 3.21 -13.92
N TYR A 236 17.95 4.45 -14.43
CA TYR A 236 18.13 5.64 -13.59
C TYR A 236 17.12 5.71 -12.43
N LYS A 237 15.85 5.40 -12.69
CA LYS A 237 14.81 5.35 -11.64
C LYS A 237 15.05 4.24 -10.64
N GLU A 238 15.39 3.03 -11.09
CA GLU A 238 15.71 1.88 -10.24
C GLU A 238 16.90 2.19 -9.30
N GLU A 239 17.94 2.87 -9.82
CA GLU A 239 19.12 3.24 -9.04
C GLU A 239 18.89 4.42 -8.08
N ASN A 240 17.83 5.20 -8.27
CA ASN A 240 17.45 6.35 -7.45
C ASN A 240 16.10 6.14 -6.73
N GLY A 241 15.75 4.90 -6.42
CA GLY A 241 14.46 4.49 -5.86
C GLY A 241 14.10 5.07 -4.51
N ASP A 242 15.08 5.37 -3.64
CA ASP A 242 14.85 5.80 -2.26
C ASP A 242 13.87 6.97 -2.10
N LYS A 243 13.90 7.95 -3.03
CA LYS A 243 12.97 9.09 -3.01
C LYS A 243 11.56 8.71 -3.44
N ALA A 244 11.45 7.76 -4.36
CA ALA A 244 10.18 7.23 -4.83
C ALA A 244 9.54 6.35 -3.73
N GLU A 245 10.33 5.55 -3.02
CA GLU A 245 9.89 4.73 -1.89
C GLU A 245 9.20 5.56 -0.81
N ALA A 246 9.82 6.64 -0.38
CA ALA A 246 9.24 7.55 0.61
C ALA A 246 7.89 8.13 0.13
N SER A 247 7.79 8.55 -1.14
CA SER A 247 6.56 9.10 -1.72
C SER A 247 5.48 8.03 -1.90
N SER A 248 5.85 6.81 -2.29
CA SER A 248 4.94 5.68 -2.42
C SER A 248 4.39 5.27 -1.06
N PHE A 249 5.23 5.21 -0.04
CA PHE A 249 4.82 4.90 1.33
C PHE A 249 3.78 5.87 1.88
N GLU A 250 3.98 7.19 1.68
CA GLU A 250 2.98 8.19 2.09
C GLU A 250 1.64 7.99 1.36
N LYS A 251 1.66 7.72 0.05
CA LYS A 251 0.44 7.49 -0.74
C LYS A 251 -0.27 6.19 -0.35
N VAL A 252 0.48 5.12 -0.03
CA VAL A 252 -0.08 3.88 0.49
C VAL A 252 -0.71 4.11 1.85
N LYS A 253 -0.08 4.92 2.72
CA LYS A 253 -0.66 5.33 4.01
C LYS A 253 -1.96 6.11 3.84
N GLU A 254 -2.02 7.07 2.91
CA GLU A 254 -3.24 7.79 2.56
C GLU A 254 -4.32 6.87 2.01
N SER A 255 -3.97 5.91 1.14
CA SER A 255 -4.90 4.91 0.62
C SER A 255 -5.42 3.98 1.72
N ALA A 256 -4.55 3.54 2.63
CA ALA A 256 -4.96 2.72 3.77
C ALA A 256 -6.00 3.45 4.63
N LEU A 257 -5.86 4.76 4.83
CA LEU A 257 -6.84 5.57 5.53
C LEU A 257 -8.19 5.64 4.79
N LEU A 258 -8.18 5.76 3.47
CA LEU A 258 -9.40 5.72 2.65
C LEU A 258 -10.09 4.35 2.70
N TYR A 259 -9.33 3.26 2.66
CA TYR A 259 -9.86 1.91 2.84
C TYR A 259 -10.49 1.73 4.22
N VAL A 260 -9.85 2.24 5.27
CA VAL A 260 -10.40 2.21 6.63
C VAL A 260 -11.75 2.92 6.72
N GLU A 261 -11.92 4.06 6.08
CA GLU A 261 -13.22 4.76 6.03
C GLU A 261 -14.30 3.92 5.33
N GLN A 262 -13.97 3.26 4.25
CA GLN A 262 -14.93 2.41 3.53
C GLN A 262 -15.21 1.08 4.26
N PHE A 263 -14.18 0.49 4.90
CA PHE A 263 -14.36 -0.67 5.77
C PHE A 263 -15.20 -0.37 7.02
N LYS A 264 -15.30 0.87 7.47
CA LYS A 264 -16.21 1.25 8.57
C LYS A 264 -17.66 0.88 8.26
N ILE A 265 -18.10 1.05 7.02
CA ILE A 265 -19.46 0.68 6.59
C ILE A 265 -19.64 -0.84 6.65
N PHE A 266 -18.66 -1.59 6.17
CA PHE A 266 -18.64 -3.06 6.22
C PHE A 266 -18.72 -3.59 7.65
N ILE A 267 -17.96 -3.02 8.54
CA ILE A 267 -17.89 -3.42 9.93
C ILE A 267 -19.14 -2.99 10.71
N GLN A 268 -19.75 -1.86 10.36
CA GLN A 268 -21.06 -1.50 10.92
C GLN A 268 -22.13 -2.51 10.55
N LEU A 269 -22.09 -3.06 9.34
CA LEU A 269 -22.99 -4.15 8.92
C LEU A 269 -22.69 -5.46 9.66
N LEU A 270 -21.43 -5.84 9.81
CA LEU A 270 -21.03 -7.00 10.64
C LEU A 270 -21.46 -6.84 12.11
N LYS A 271 -21.41 -5.62 12.67
CA LYS A 271 -21.91 -5.31 14.01
C LYS A 271 -23.42 -5.51 14.15
N LYS A 272 -24.16 -5.08 13.14
CA LYS A 272 -25.63 -5.08 13.20
C LYS A 272 -26.22 -6.48 13.06
N GLU A 273 -25.53 -7.38 12.38
CA GLU A 273 -26.08 -8.66 11.96
C GLU A 273 -25.37 -9.88 12.55
N THR A 274 -24.31 -9.70 13.39
CA THR A 274 -23.57 -10.83 13.97
C THR A 274 -23.18 -10.63 15.42
N GLU A 275 -23.16 -11.73 16.18
CA GLU A 275 -22.51 -11.81 17.48
C GLU A 275 -20.97 -11.92 17.41
N PHE A 276 -20.36 -11.68 16.24
CA PHE A 276 -18.91 -11.78 16.03
C PHE A 276 -18.12 -10.84 16.95
N TYR A 277 -18.76 -9.79 17.43
CA TYR A 277 -18.22 -8.82 18.38
C TYR A 277 -18.94 -8.85 19.73
N THR A 278 -19.44 -10.01 20.15
CA THR A 278 -19.94 -10.17 21.52
C THR A 278 -18.78 -10.02 22.49
N THR A 279 -18.90 -9.07 23.17
CA THR A 279 -18.14 -8.10 23.88
C THR A 279 -17.42 -8.66 25.07
N SER A 280 -16.18 -8.24 25.22
CA SER A 280 -15.45 -8.20 26.48
C SER A 280 -16.33 -7.67 27.61
N VAL A 281 -16.08 -8.18 28.79
CA VAL A 281 -16.88 -7.94 29.99
C VAL A 281 -16.93 -6.45 30.36
N ASP A 282 -15.84 -5.70 30.14
CA ASP A 282 -15.77 -4.27 30.40
C ASP A 282 -14.82 -3.50 29.46
N THR A 283 -14.80 -2.17 29.57
CA THR A 283 -13.97 -1.29 28.74
C THR A 283 -12.48 -1.48 28.97
N PHE A 284 -12.05 -1.93 30.15
CA PHE A 284 -10.63 -2.19 30.44
C PHE A 284 -10.13 -3.44 29.69
N GLU A 285 -10.86 -4.54 29.79
CA GLU A 285 -10.51 -5.78 29.07
C GLU A 285 -10.56 -5.58 27.56
N GLU A 286 -11.55 -4.86 27.06
CA GLU A 286 -11.62 -4.54 25.63
C GLU A 286 -10.43 -3.70 25.20
N SER A 287 -10.10 -2.65 25.95
CA SER A 287 -8.97 -1.77 25.66
C SER A 287 -7.64 -2.51 25.72
N MET A 288 -7.45 -3.35 26.74
CA MET A 288 -6.25 -4.17 26.90
C MET A 288 -6.09 -5.18 25.76
N SER A 289 -7.14 -5.88 25.39
CA SER A 289 -7.11 -6.82 24.25
C SER A 289 -6.67 -6.13 22.95
N ARG A 290 -7.14 -4.92 22.71
CA ARG A 290 -6.77 -4.15 21.50
C ARG A 290 -5.33 -3.63 21.57
N VAL A 291 -4.86 -3.23 22.74
CA VAL A 291 -3.45 -2.88 22.96
C VAL A 291 -2.55 -4.08 22.72
N LEU A 292 -2.92 -5.26 23.25
CA LEU A 292 -2.14 -6.49 23.06
C LEU A 292 -2.16 -6.96 21.61
N PHE A 293 -3.28 -6.82 20.91
CA PHE A 293 -3.34 -7.08 19.47
C PHE A 293 -2.39 -6.14 18.69
N MET A 294 -2.44 -4.84 18.98
CA MET A 294 -1.53 -3.86 18.37
C MET A 294 -0.06 -4.19 18.67
N LYS A 295 0.26 -4.55 19.93
CA LYS A 295 1.59 -5.03 20.32
C LYS A 295 2.02 -6.23 19.47
N HIS A 296 1.16 -7.24 19.35
CA HIS A 296 1.44 -8.44 18.54
C HIS A 296 1.74 -8.09 17.07
N VAL A 297 0.95 -7.20 16.47
CA VAL A 297 1.18 -6.74 15.09
C VAL A 297 2.52 -6.03 14.96
N ILE A 298 2.87 -5.17 15.90
CA ILE A 298 4.13 -4.41 15.88
C ILE A 298 5.32 -5.34 16.06
N GLU A 299 5.28 -6.25 17.03
CA GLU A 299 6.42 -7.09 17.42
C GLU A 299 6.62 -8.29 16.49
N ASN A 300 5.53 -8.90 15.99
CA ASN A 300 5.58 -10.20 15.35
C ASN A 300 5.13 -10.21 13.87
N ASN A 301 4.46 -9.14 13.41
CA ASN A 301 3.88 -9.08 12.06
C ASN A 301 4.41 -7.89 11.25
N ASP A 302 5.68 -7.55 11.46
CA ASP A 302 6.37 -6.45 10.76
C ASP A 302 5.75 -5.04 10.94
N GLY A 303 4.77 -4.89 11.83
CA GLY A 303 4.11 -3.60 12.08
C GLY A 303 5.05 -2.52 12.61
N TYR A 304 6.22 -2.89 13.18
CA TYR A 304 7.23 -1.93 13.61
C TYR A 304 7.72 -1.03 12.48
N ARG A 305 7.69 -1.50 11.22
CA ARG A 305 8.15 -0.75 10.05
C ARG A 305 7.40 0.56 9.83
N ILE A 306 6.13 0.64 10.24
CA ILE A 306 5.30 1.85 10.14
C ILE A 306 5.90 3.02 10.94
N PHE A 307 6.70 2.71 11.96
CA PHE A 307 7.29 3.68 12.86
C PHE A 307 8.70 4.11 12.48
N TYR A 308 9.16 3.75 11.27
CA TYR A 308 10.44 4.20 10.74
C TYR A 308 10.23 4.97 9.43
N SER A 309 10.95 6.08 9.31
CA SER A 309 11.07 6.83 8.06
C SER A 309 12.55 6.94 7.72
N ASN A 310 12.97 6.40 6.57
CA ASN A 310 14.37 6.34 6.15
C ASN A 310 15.31 5.71 7.21
N GLY A 311 14.86 4.65 7.86
CA GLY A 311 15.61 3.96 8.91
C GLY A 311 15.66 4.70 10.25
N ILE A 312 15.03 5.87 10.35
CA ILE A 312 14.97 6.68 11.58
C ILE A 312 13.62 6.45 12.25
N ALA A 313 13.64 6.13 13.55
CA ALA A 313 12.42 5.96 14.34
C ALA A 313 11.62 7.27 14.47
N ILE A 314 10.30 7.17 14.56
CA ILE A 314 9.43 8.32 14.77
C ILE A 314 9.76 9.03 16.09
N LYS A 315 9.44 10.33 16.14
CA LYS A 315 9.64 11.17 17.34
C LYS A 315 8.32 11.62 17.99
N LYS A 316 7.18 11.25 17.41
CA LYS A 316 5.85 11.68 17.85
C LYS A 316 4.98 10.49 18.24
N GLU A 317 4.20 10.64 19.27
CA GLU A 317 3.27 9.62 19.78
C GLU A 317 2.01 9.49 18.90
N GLU A 318 1.74 10.47 18.05
CA GLU A 318 0.54 10.55 17.20
C GLU A 318 0.38 9.35 16.25
N ASP A 319 1.48 8.83 15.71
CA ASP A 319 1.43 7.68 14.79
C ASP A 319 1.01 6.39 15.51
N LEU A 320 1.47 6.22 16.77
CA LEU A 320 1.06 5.10 17.61
C LEU A 320 -0.41 5.21 18.01
N GLN A 321 -0.86 6.42 18.35
CA GLN A 321 -2.26 6.70 18.64
C GLN A 321 -3.16 6.42 17.42
N LEU A 322 -2.70 6.79 16.22
CA LEU A 322 -3.44 6.54 14.99
C LEU A 322 -3.60 5.03 14.72
N LEU A 323 -2.53 4.25 14.89
CA LEU A 323 -2.59 2.79 14.74
C LEU A 323 -3.55 2.17 15.77
N TYR A 324 -3.53 2.62 17.01
CA TYR A 324 -4.47 2.17 18.03
C TYR A 324 -5.92 2.48 17.65
N ARG A 325 -6.19 3.67 17.11
CA ARG A 325 -7.52 4.01 16.63
C ARG A 325 -8.06 3.05 15.58
N LEU A 326 -7.19 2.51 14.74
CA LEU A 326 -7.59 1.52 13.74
C LEU A 326 -8.10 0.21 14.35
N THR A 327 -7.67 -0.13 15.57
CA THR A 327 -8.15 -1.33 16.27
C THR A 327 -9.58 -1.19 16.80
N TRP A 328 -10.12 0.04 16.85
CA TRP A 328 -11.41 0.36 17.46
C TRP A 328 -12.59 0.42 16.49
N PHE A 329 -12.36 0.15 15.24
CA PHE A 329 -13.52 -0.02 14.39
C PHE A 329 -14.34 -1.23 14.87
N ALA A 330 -15.64 -1.15 14.88
CA ALA A 330 -16.55 -2.20 15.33
C ALA A 330 -16.68 -2.41 16.87
N SER A 331 -16.29 -1.47 17.71
CA SER A 331 -16.59 -1.51 19.12
C SER A 331 -18.00 -0.97 19.42
N VAL A 332 -18.65 -1.53 20.45
CA VAL A 332 -19.88 -0.96 21.05
C VAL A 332 -19.54 0.13 22.05
N SER A 333 -18.26 0.28 22.39
CA SER A 333 -17.77 1.33 23.29
C SER A 333 -17.58 2.64 22.53
N ASP A 334 -17.87 3.74 23.23
CA ASP A 334 -17.57 5.07 22.73
C ASP A 334 -16.09 5.39 22.94
N VAL A 335 -15.37 5.72 21.86
CA VAL A 335 -13.93 5.91 21.84
C VAL A 335 -13.59 7.34 21.42
N ASN A 336 -13.22 8.14 22.40
CA ASN A 336 -12.90 9.54 22.21
C ASN A 336 -11.40 9.79 22.35
N ARG A 337 -10.82 10.54 21.39
CA ARG A 337 -9.42 10.97 21.40
C ARG A 337 -9.31 12.37 22.01
N GLU A 338 -8.19 12.60 22.71
CA GLU A 338 -7.84 13.92 23.27
C GLU A 338 -8.92 14.54 24.17
N VAL A 339 -9.54 13.71 25.00
CA VAL A 339 -10.60 14.18 25.91
C VAL A 339 -9.99 15.02 27.03
N ASN A 340 -10.29 16.30 27.03
CA ASN A 340 -9.84 17.24 28.04
C ASN A 340 -10.96 17.54 29.05
N ASN A 341 -10.84 17.03 30.28
CA ASN A 341 -11.75 17.28 31.38
C ASN A 341 -11.20 18.36 32.36
N GLY A 342 -10.46 19.35 31.81
CA GLY A 342 -9.97 20.50 32.60
C GLY A 342 -8.58 20.31 33.22
N ARG A 343 -7.91 19.14 33.01
CA ARG A 343 -6.58 18.83 33.56
C ARG A 343 -5.56 18.38 32.51
N GLY A 344 -5.83 18.69 31.25
CA GLY A 344 -5.08 18.24 30.06
C GLY A 344 -5.77 17.09 29.32
N PRO A 345 -5.45 16.90 28.03
CA PRO A 345 -6.03 15.83 27.25
C PRO A 345 -5.41 14.48 27.61
N VAL A 346 -6.24 13.45 27.74
CA VAL A 346 -5.85 12.05 27.71
C VAL A 346 -5.87 11.55 26.26
N ASP A 347 -4.94 10.69 25.88
CA ASP A 347 -4.85 10.24 24.47
C ASP A 347 -6.13 9.56 24.00
N TYR A 348 -6.68 8.63 24.82
CA TYR A 348 -7.97 7.99 24.57
C TYR A 348 -8.78 7.77 25.83
N LYS A 349 -10.07 7.97 25.70
CA LYS A 349 -11.08 7.58 26.68
C LYS A 349 -12.06 6.64 26.00
N VAL A 350 -12.17 5.43 26.53
CA VAL A 350 -13.13 4.42 26.11
C VAL A 350 -14.23 4.33 27.16
N SER A 351 -15.50 4.40 26.75
CA SER A 351 -16.63 4.39 27.70
C SER A 351 -17.83 3.60 27.20
N ARG A 352 -18.52 2.96 28.16
CA ARG A 352 -19.87 2.39 28.00
C ARG A 352 -20.77 3.01 29.05
N GLY A 353 -21.49 4.05 28.62
CA GLY A 353 -22.25 4.88 29.56
C GLY A 353 -21.34 5.70 30.49
N ASN A 354 -21.85 6.07 31.65
CA ASN A 354 -21.12 6.96 32.55
C ASN A 354 -20.28 6.27 33.62
N LYS A 355 -20.47 4.98 33.84
CA LYS A 355 -19.81 4.22 34.91
C LYS A 355 -18.62 3.36 34.48
N ASP A 356 -18.63 2.86 33.24
CA ASP A 356 -17.56 2.03 32.72
C ASP A 356 -16.69 2.84 31.75
N LYS A 357 -15.52 3.27 32.23
CA LYS A 357 -14.60 4.12 31.52
C LYS A 357 -13.16 3.63 31.71
N THR A 358 -12.39 3.61 30.63
CA THR A 358 -10.96 3.31 30.64
C THR A 358 -10.19 4.40 29.91
N LEU A 359 -9.08 4.81 30.48
CA LEU A 359 -8.17 5.79 29.92
C LEU A 359 -6.95 5.06 29.32
N ILE A 360 -6.48 5.50 28.17
CA ILE A 360 -5.29 4.97 27.53
C ILE A 360 -4.34 6.12 27.22
N GLU A 361 -3.09 5.95 27.66
CA GLU A 361 -1.99 6.90 27.42
C GLU A 361 -0.86 6.20 26.66
N PHE A 362 -0.39 6.84 25.61
CA PHE A 362 0.73 6.38 24.78
C PHE A 362 1.95 7.25 25.05
N LYS A 363 3.10 6.60 25.20
CA LYS A 363 4.37 7.29 25.39
C LYS A 363 5.47 6.62 24.58
N LEU A 364 6.40 7.42 24.06
CA LEU A 364 7.66 6.92 23.55
C LEU A 364 8.69 6.85 24.67
N ALA A 365 9.50 5.80 24.68
CA ALA A 365 10.58 5.64 25.66
C ALA A 365 11.64 6.75 25.58
N SER A 366 11.78 7.40 24.41
CA SER A 366 12.63 8.58 24.21
C SER A 366 12.16 9.82 24.98
N ASN A 367 10.90 9.86 25.42
CA ASN A 367 10.32 10.99 26.12
C ASN A 367 11.13 11.30 27.40
N THR A 368 11.63 12.53 27.52
CA THR A 368 12.47 12.96 28.67
C THR A 368 11.68 13.12 29.96
N GLN A 369 10.36 13.31 29.87
CA GLN A 369 9.46 13.45 31.02
C GLN A 369 8.77 12.13 31.39
N LEU A 370 9.18 10.98 30.81
CA LEU A 370 8.48 9.70 30.97
C LEU A 370 8.25 9.35 32.44
N LYS A 371 9.30 9.46 33.30
CA LYS A 371 9.18 9.19 34.74
C LYS A 371 8.12 10.05 35.41
N LYS A 372 8.14 11.37 35.17
CA LYS A 372 7.18 12.32 35.71
C LYS A 372 5.76 12.04 35.22
N ASN A 373 5.62 11.66 33.98
CA ASN A 373 4.34 11.31 33.38
C ASN A 373 3.75 10.04 34.01
N LEU A 374 4.57 9.02 34.23
CA LEU A 374 4.13 7.80 34.91
C LEU A 374 3.76 8.01 36.39
N GLN A 375 4.41 8.94 37.08
CA GLN A 375 4.11 9.28 38.47
C GLN A 375 2.82 10.07 38.65
N ASN A 376 2.58 11.07 37.81
CA ASN A 376 1.62 12.12 38.13
C ASN A 376 0.42 12.16 37.17
N GLN A 377 0.61 11.96 35.87
CA GLN A 377 -0.45 12.21 34.88
C GLN A 377 -1.66 11.29 35.06
N VAL A 378 -1.42 10.01 35.33
CA VAL A 378 -2.51 9.04 35.38
C VAL A 378 -3.41 9.26 36.57
N VAL A 379 -2.87 9.50 37.75
CA VAL A 379 -3.65 9.80 38.97
C VAL A 379 -4.51 11.06 38.77
N ILE A 380 -3.96 12.06 38.10
CA ILE A 380 -4.69 13.31 37.81
C ILE A 380 -5.83 13.05 36.83
N TYR A 381 -5.60 12.25 35.78
CA TYR A 381 -6.61 11.94 34.78
C TYR A 381 -7.68 10.97 35.28
N GLU A 382 -7.31 9.98 36.08
CA GLU A 382 -8.24 9.06 36.73
C GLU A 382 -9.23 9.83 37.63
N ASN A 383 -8.73 10.73 38.41
CA ASN A 383 -9.57 11.59 39.26
C ASN A 383 -10.48 12.55 38.46
N ALA A 384 -9.98 13.10 37.35
CA ALA A 384 -10.75 14.00 36.49
C ALA A 384 -11.84 13.28 35.68
N ASN A 385 -11.73 11.95 35.48
CA ASN A 385 -12.66 11.14 34.71
C ASN A 385 -13.50 10.18 35.56
N ASP A 386 -13.40 10.21 36.88
CA ASP A 386 -14.09 9.31 37.81
C ASP A 386 -13.87 7.82 37.44
N THR A 387 -12.62 7.42 37.16
CA THR A 387 -12.24 6.05 36.87
C THR A 387 -10.88 5.72 37.44
N LYS A 388 -10.70 4.46 37.85
CA LYS A 388 -9.40 3.88 38.22
C LYS A 388 -8.83 2.95 37.15
N LYS A 389 -9.55 2.83 36.01
CA LYS A 389 -9.15 1.99 34.90
C LYS A 389 -8.29 2.81 33.93
N SER A 390 -7.01 2.53 33.90
CA SER A 390 -6.08 3.18 32.96
C SER A 390 -5.07 2.20 32.40
N ILE A 391 -4.68 2.38 31.15
CA ILE A 391 -3.66 1.59 30.47
C ILE A 391 -2.58 2.54 29.97
N LYS A 392 -1.33 2.22 30.24
CA LYS A 392 -0.15 2.96 29.79
C LYS A 392 0.61 2.12 28.79
N VAL A 393 0.78 2.64 27.59
CA VAL A 393 1.49 1.95 26.52
C VAL A 393 2.78 2.70 26.24
N ILE A 394 3.91 2.02 26.39
CA ILE A 394 5.24 2.60 26.18
C ILE A 394 5.92 1.85 25.05
N MET A 395 6.25 2.56 23.97
CA MET A 395 6.95 2.00 22.83
C MET A 395 8.41 2.44 22.82
N TYR A 396 9.32 1.47 22.56
CA TYR A 396 10.77 1.70 22.49
C TYR A 396 11.37 1.18 21.19
N PHE A 397 12.47 1.82 20.76
CA PHE A 397 13.15 1.58 19.49
C PHE A 397 14.61 1.11 19.65
N SER A 398 15.12 1.03 20.86
CA SER A 398 16.48 0.58 21.13
C SER A 398 16.61 -0.14 22.46
N GLU A 399 17.67 -0.93 22.62
CA GLU A 399 17.98 -1.60 23.89
C GLU A 399 18.24 -0.60 25.02
N SER A 400 18.86 0.54 24.72
CA SER A 400 19.08 1.60 25.68
C SER A 400 17.79 2.22 26.20
N GLU A 401 16.79 2.39 25.31
CA GLU A 401 15.45 2.85 25.69
C GLU A 401 14.71 1.81 26.54
N TYR A 402 14.81 0.53 26.21
CA TYR A 402 14.26 -0.56 27.01
C TYR A 402 14.84 -0.57 28.43
N THR A 403 16.17 -0.50 28.55
CA THR A 403 16.87 -0.44 29.84
C THR A 403 16.45 0.79 30.66
N LYS A 404 16.33 1.96 30.00
CA LYS A 404 15.84 3.20 30.62
C LYS A 404 14.43 3.03 31.18
N VAL A 405 13.51 2.45 30.41
CA VAL A 405 12.13 2.24 30.83
C VAL A 405 12.06 1.29 32.01
N ASN A 406 12.72 0.15 31.97
CA ASN A 406 12.75 -0.82 33.08
C ASN A 406 13.28 -0.17 34.36
N LYS A 407 14.38 0.59 34.30
CA LYS A 407 14.90 1.32 35.46
C LYS A 407 13.85 2.28 36.04
N ILE A 408 13.08 2.99 35.20
CA ILE A 408 12.02 3.89 35.67
C ILE A 408 10.89 3.08 36.33
N LEU A 409 10.51 1.94 35.77
CA LEU A 409 9.47 1.07 36.33
C LEU A 409 9.86 0.49 37.68
N ASP A 410 11.14 0.06 37.83
CA ASP A 410 11.69 -0.41 39.09
C ASP A 410 11.69 0.69 40.16
N GLU A 411 12.20 1.90 39.81
CA GLU A 411 12.21 3.06 40.71
C GLU A 411 10.81 3.48 41.18
N LEU A 412 9.77 3.19 40.39
CA LEU A 412 8.39 3.51 40.71
C LEU A 412 7.59 2.33 41.28
N ASN A 413 8.21 1.15 41.45
CA ASN A 413 7.54 -0.10 41.82
C ASN A 413 6.35 -0.46 40.89
N LEU A 414 6.53 -0.26 39.58
CA LEU A 414 5.48 -0.45 38.57
C LEU A 414 5.79 -1.63 37.63
N HIS A 415 6.85 -2.40 37.87
CA HIS A 415 7.31 -3.46 36.96
C HIS A 415 6.24 -4.56 36.76
N ASP A 416 5.54 -4.96 37.82
CA ASP A 416 4.51 -6.00 37.78
C ASP A 416 3.10 -5.43 37.52
N SER A 417 3.00 -4.19 37.07
CA SER A 417 1.72 -3.53 36.89
C SER A 417 1.01 -4.01 35.63
N GLN A 418 -0.14 -4.68 35.79
CA GLN A 418 -0.91 -5.24 34.68
C GLN A 418 -1.47 -4.21 33.70
N ASN A 419 -1.44 -2.93 34.07
CA ASN A 419 -1.94 -1.84 33.24
C ASN A 419 -0.82 -1.08 32.49
N ILE A 420 0.41 -1.59 32.50
CA ILE A 420 1.54 -1.05 31.72
C ILE A 420 1.91 -2.06 30.63
N VAL A 421 1.91 -1.63 29.38
CA VAL A 421 2.26 -2.46 28.24
C VAL A 421 3.46 -1.87 27.54
N LEU A 422 4.56 -2.62 27.49
CA LEU A 422 5.74 -2.29 26.71
C LEU A 422 5.63 -2.88 25.32
N ILE A 423 5.97 -2.08 24.30
CA ILE A 423 5.96 -2.50 22.88
C ILE A 423 7.37 -2.36 22.32
N ASP A 424 7.90 -3.48 21.85
CA ASP A 424 9.20 -3.54 21.17
C ASP A 424 9.05 -3.22 19.68
N ALA A 425 9.39 -1.99 19.29
CA ALA A 425 9.41 -1.55 17.91
C ALA A 425 10.82 -1.47 17.32
N ARG A 426 11.80 -2.15 17.93
CA ARG A 426 13.17 -2.21 17.39
C ARG A 426 13.19 -2.91 16.03
N ASN A 427 14.07 -2.47 15.16
CA ASN A 427 14.30 -3.09 13.84
C ASN A 427 15.56 -3.97 13.80
N ASP A 428 16.41 -3.93 14.84
CA ASP A 428 17.67 -4.66 14.93
C ASP A 428 17.53 -6.09 15.47
N ASN A 429 16.42 -6.40 16.13
CA ASN A 429 16.13 -7.70 16.75
C ASN A 429 15.04 -8.52 16.03
N LYS A 430 14.71 -8.16 14.80
CA LYS A 430 13.67 -8.83 13.99
C LYS A 430 14.27 -9.38 12.69
N PRO A 431 15.06 -10.47 12.75
CA PRO A 431 15.67 -11.05 11.57
C PRO A 431 14.58 -11.60 10.63
N SER A 432 14.75 -11.38 9.33
CA SER A 432 13.91 -12.03 8.34
C SER A 432 14.15 -13.56 8.38
N ALA A 433 13.11 -14.36 8.12
CA ALA A 433 13.20 -15.82 8.10
C ALA A 433 14.33 -16.34 7.20
N SER A 434 14.71 -15.59 6.17
CA SER A 434 15.84 -15.88 5.27
C SER A 434 17.22 -15.66 5.90
N LYS A 435 17.31 -15.02 7.07
CA LYS A 435 18.58 -14.76 7.80
C LYS A 435 18.64 -15.47 9.15
N ALA A 436 17.63 -16.22 9.54
CA ALA A 436 17.53 -16.93 10.81
C ALA A 436 18.28 -18.28 10.84
N GLY A 437 19.27 -18.48 9.99
CA GLY A 437 20.07 -19.71 9.91
C GLY A 437 21.51 -19.50 9.46
N ALA A 438 22.05 -18.28 9.57
CA ALA A 438 23.44 -17.97 9.27
C ALA A 438 24.24 -17.76 10.56
#